data_5fa6f8c517133a282ea7defd4a008b51
#
_entry.id   5fa6f8c517133a282ea7defd4a008b51
#
_cell.length_a   1.000
_cell.length_b   1.000
_cell.length_c   1.000
_cell.angle_alpha   90.00
_cell.angle_beta   90.00
_cell.angle_gamma   90.00
#
_symmetry.space_group_name_H-M   'P 1'
#
loop_
_entity.id
_entity.type
_entity.pdbx_description
1 polymer ?
#
loop_
_entity_poly.entity_id
_entity_poly.type
_entity_poly.pdbx_seq_one_letter_code
_entity_poly.pdbx_strand_id
1 'polypeptide(L)'
;MENKEYTPGQNRPGRRGGMRGPGMGRGPAEKASDFKGTWSNLISYCKSYLPVVIIALICAAGGTVLTLLGPDKLSEMTKEIGKGLVTGVDMDAVSKIGFTLIAFYVCGALLSFGQQWIMATVTQNISKKLRGDISGKINRLPMSYYSRSTTGDILSRVTNDVDTISQSMNQSIGNLVSAVTLFVGSLFMMFKTDVIMTITAIVATLIGFVLMTVIAKRSSRYFVRQQRCLGEINGHIEEIYTGHTVVKAYNGEAQAAAEFERMNNNLRESAFRAQCLAGLMPPIMTFIGNLGYVAVCVAGAVLTMKGTIGFEVIVAFMMYVRYFTQPLSQIAQAAQSLQSAAAASERVFEFLEAKEMDDESNKTKTLDNVKGDVSFEHVKFGYDEDRVIIHDFSAQAKAGQKIAIVGPTGAGKTTLVNLLMRFYEIQGGKICIDGIPTNQVKREMVHSQFCMVLQDTWLFEGTVRENLVYCTPNVSDERMKEACRAVGLDHFVRTLQNGYDTVLNDQVNLSQGQKQQLTIARAMIADKPMLILDEATSSVDTRTELQIQNAMDELMKNRTSFVIAHRLSTIKNADLILVLKDGDVIESGTHEELLAKKGFYADLYNSQFDQAS
;
A
#
# COMPACT_ATOMS: atom_id res chain seq x y z
N MET A 1 55.58 -5.90 -19.11
CA MET A 1 54.56 -4.87 -18.72
C MET A 1 53.42 -5.61 -18.08
N GLU A 2 53.38 -5.56 -16.76
CA GLU A 2 52.48 -6.36 -15.91
C GLU A 2 51.03 -5.85 -15.95
N ASN A 3 50.13 -6.78 -16.20
CA ASN A 3 48.71 -6.56 -16.04
C ASN A 3 48.34 -6.46 -14.55
N LYS A 4 47.96 -5.28 -14.08
CA LYS A 4 47.33 -5.10 -12.77
C LYS A 4 45.83 -5.39 -12.89
N GLU A 5 45.38 -6.48 -12.28
CA GLU A 5 43.99 -6.76 -12.02
C GLU A 5 43.34 -5.65 -11.17
N TYR A 6 42.24 -5.09 -11.68
CA TYR A 6 41.44 -4.09 -11.00
C TYR A 6 40.45 -4.78 -10.08
N THR A 7 40.65 -4.70 -8.79
CA THR A 7 39.69 -5.14 -7.75
C THR A 7 38.82 -3.95 -7.39
N PRO A 8 37.47 -4.00 -7.61
CA PRO A 8 36.58 -2.91 -7.18
C PRO A 8 36.41 -2.93 -5.66
N GLY A 9 36.84 -1.84 -5.02
CA GLY A 9 36.73 -1.63 -3.58
C GLY A 9 35.29 -1.54 -3.07
N GLN A 10 35.11 -2.15 -1.93
CA GLN A 10 33.96 -2.03 -1.06
C GLN A 10 33.78 -0.59 -0.59
N ASN A 11 32.80 0.11 -1.14
CA ASN A 11 32.08 1.20 -0.45
C ASN A 11 30.77 1.44 -1.20
N ARG A 12 29.70 0.79 -0.73
CA ARG A 12 28.34 1.07 -1.19
C ARG A 12 27.66 2.04 -0.22
N PRO A 13 27.26 3.25 -0.66
CA PRO A 13 26.35 4.09 0.11
C PRO A 13 24.97 3.44 0.20
N GLY A 14 24.25 3.73 1.29
CA GLY A 14 23.00 3.13 1.68
C GLY A 14 21.95 3.04 0.58
N ARG A 15 21.31 1.89 0.50
CA ARG A 15 20.18 1.56 -0.37
C ARG A 15 19.03 2.54 -0.11
N ARG A 16 18.76 3.41 -1.06
CA ARG A 16 17.44 4.05 -1.23
C ARG A 16 16.46 2.95 -1.63
N GLY A 17 15.32 2.88 -0.92
CA GLY A 17 14.27 1.89 -1.17
C GLY A 17 13.74 1.99 -2.60
N GLY A 18 13.95 0.92 -3.38
CA GLY A 18 13.38 0.78 -4.71
C GLY A 18 11.87 0.57 -4.62
N MET A 19 11.12 1.22 -5.49
CA MET A 19 9.68 1.01 -5.69
C MET A 19 9.42 -0.48 -5.97
N ARG A 20 8.63 -1.12 -5.11
CA ARG A 20 8.02 -2.43 -5.39
C ARG A 20 6.80 -2.20 -6.26
N GLY A 21 6.87 -2.62 -7.51
CA GLY A 21 5.74 -2.61 -8.43
C GLY A 21 4.56 -3.48 -7.96
N PRO A 22 3.31 -3.18 -8.36
CA PRO A 22 2.14 -3.98 -8.00
C PRO A 22 2.23 -5.35 -8.68
N GLY A 23 2.38 -6.42 -7.88
CA GLY A 23 2.37 -7.80 -8.38
C GLY A 23 3.49 -8.71 -7.89
N MET A 24 4.42 -8.26 -7.09
CA MET A 24 5.48 -9.12 -6.56
C MET A 24 4.97 -10.04 -5.46
N GLY A 25 5.08 -11.35 -5.73
CA GLY A 25 4.75 -12.42 -4.83
C GLY A 25 5.30 -12.21 -3.42
N ARG A 26 4.46 -12.55 -2.44
CA ARG A 26 4.73 -12.47 -1.01
C ARG A 26 6.14 -13.00 -0.69
N GLY A 27 7.02 -12.12 -0.26
CA GLY A 27 8.23 -12.51 0.46
C GLY A 27 7.86 -13.34 1.71
N PRO A 28 8.82 -13.98 2.39
CA PRO A 28 8.54 -14.66 3.64
C PRO A 28 7.79 -13.67 4.53
N ALA A 29 6.63 -14.10 5.05
CA ALA A 29 5.72 -13.26 5.82
C ALA A 29 6.52 -12.44 6.84
N GLU A 30 6.55 -11.12 6.67
CA GLU A 30 7.12 -10.24 7.68
C GLU A 30 6.43 -10.56 8.98
N LYS A 31 7.21 -10.89 10.01
CA LYS A 31 6.67 -11.17 11.32
C LYS A 31 6.29 -9.84 11.94
N ALA A 32 5.06 -9.73 12.44
CA ALA A 32 4.67 -8.60 13.26
C ALA A 32 5.66 -8.43 14.40
N SER A 33 6.12 -7.21 14.65
CA SER A 33 7.06 -6.89 15.74
C SER A 33 6.38 -7.06 17.10
N ASP A 34 5.13 -6.62 17.23
CA ASP A 34 4.26 -6.82 18.39
C ASP A 34 2.95 -7.53 18.01
N PHE A 35 3.02 -8.86 17.92
CA PHE A 35 1.86 -9.70 17.60
C PHE A 35 0.69 -9.49 18.58
N LYS A 36 0.99 -9.35 19.89
CA LYS A 36 -0.05 -9.27 20.92
C LYS A 36 -0.77 -7.91 20.94
N GLY A 37 -0.01 -6.82 20.81
CA GLY A 37 -0.55 -5.47 20.71
C GLY A 37 -1.39 -5.29 19.45
N THR A 38 -0.90 -5.76 18.32
CA THR A 38 -1.60 -5.67 17.02
C THR A 38 -2.95 -6.38 17.03
N TRP A 39 -3.00 -7.61 17.59
CA TRP A 39 -4.28 -8.32 17.74
C TRP A 39 -5.23 -7.64 18.72
N SER A 40 -4.72 -7.04 19.79
CA SER A 40 -5.53 -6.24 20.71
C SER A 40 -6.17 -5.05 20.01
N ASN A 41 -5.40 -4.33 19.18
CA ASN A 41 -5.89 -3.20 18.39
C ASN A 41 -6.95 -3.65 17.36
N LEU A 42 -6.69 -4.75 16.64
CA LEU A 42 -7.64 -5.30 15.68
C LEU A 42 -8.94 -5.75 16.35
N ILE A 43 -8.86 -6.45 17.49
CA ILE A 43 -10.05 -6.88 18.25
C ILE A 43 -10.82 -5.66 18.77
N SER A 44 -10.13 -4.63 19.28
CA SER A 44 -10.75 -3.39 19.73
C SER A 44 -11.46 -2.67 18.58
N TYR A 45 -10.84 -2.62 17.39
CA TYR A 45 -11.43 -2.04 16.18
C TYR A 45 -12.69 -2.81 15.74
N CYS A 46 -12.67 -4.13 15.87
CA CYS A 46 -13.77 -5.03 15.53
C CYS A 46 -14.83 -5.19 16.64
N LYS A 47 -14.72 -4.46 17.77
CA LYS A 47 -15.55 -4.65 18.97
C LYS A 47 -17.05 -4.72 18.67
N SER A 48 -17.56 -3.89 17.78
CA SER A 48 -18.99 -3.87 17.41
C SER A 48 -19.47 -5.17 16.72
N TYR A 49 -18.56 -5.90 16.08
CA TYR A 49 -18.86 -7.16 15.38
C TYR A 49 -18.56 -8.40 16.23
N LEU A 50 -17.96 -8.24 17.41
CA LEU A 50 -17.52 -9.35 18.26
C LEU A 50 -18.66 -10.33 18.60
N PRO A 51 -19.88 -9.89 18.98
CA PRO A 51 -20.97 -10.81 19.29
C PRO A 51 -21.34 -11.70 18.10
N VAL A 52 -21.35 -11.13 16.90
CA VAL A 52 -21.68 -11.86 15.66
C VAL A 52 -20.57 -12.86 15.29
N VAL A 53 -19.31 -12.47 15.49
CA VAL A 53 -18.15 -13.36 15.31
C VAL A 53 -18.23 -14.54 16.29
N ILE A 54 -18.57 -14.31 17.56
CA ILE A 54 -18.72 -15.39 18.57
C ILE A 54 -19.81 -16.38 18.14
N ILE A 55 -20.94 -15.90 17.63
CA ILE A 55 -22.00 -16.78 17.10
C ILE A 55 -21.47 -17.63 15.94
N ALA A 56 -20.71 -17.04 15.01
CA ALA A 56 -20.09 -17.79 13.93
C ALA A 56 -19.13 -18.88 14.44
N LEU A 57 -18.33 -18.58 15.47
CA LEU A 57 -17.40 -19.55 16.07
C LEU A 57 -18.14 -20.67 16.79
N ILE A 58 -19.26 -20.39 17.45
CA ILE A 58 -20.14 -21.40 18.06
C ILE A 58 -20.73 -22.30 16.97
N CYS A 59 -21.18 -21.73 15.85
CA CYS A 59 -21.66 -22.52 14.70
C CYS A 59 -20.56 -23.42 14.12
N ALA A 60 -19.32 -22.91 14.00
CA ALA A 60 -18.18 -23.69 13.53
C ALA A 60 -17.87 -24.88 14.47
N ALA A 61 -17.82 -24.63 15.77
CA ALA A 61 -17.61 -25.68 16.77
C ALA A 61 -18.76 -26.69 16.77
N GLY A 62 -20.01 -26.22 16.76
CA GLY A 62 -21.21 -27.08 16.74
C GLY A 62 -21.28 -27.97 15.50
N GLY A 63 -21.03 -27.42 14.31
CA GLY A 63 -20.97 -28.19 13.06
C GLY A 63 -19.88 -29.28 13.10
N THR A 64 -18.74 -28.93 13.67
CA THR A 64 -17.60 -29.86 13.84
C THR A 64 -17.92 -30.96 14.85
N VAL A 65 -18.59 -30.66 15.96
CA VAL A 65 -19.01 -31.66 16.95
C VAL A 65 -20.01 -32.65 16.34
N LEU A 66 -20.95 -32.19 15.53
CA LEU A 66 -21.88 -33.09 14.82
C LEU A 66 -21.15 -34.03 13.86
N THR A 67 -20.13 -33.53 13.16
CA THR A 67 -19.26 -34.36 12.32
C THR A 67 -18.49 -35.39 13.13
N LEU A 68 -18.02 -35.04 14.33
CA LEU A 68 -17.27 -35.91 15.24
C LEU A 68 -18.10 -37.06 15.82
N LEU A 69 -19.41 -36.91 15.94
CA LEU A 69 -20.31 -37.96 16.39
C LEU A 69 -20.61 -39.00 15.30
N GLY A 70 -20.27 -38.71 14.04
CA GLY A 70 -20.49 -39.61 12.91
C GLY A 70 -19.84 -40.98 13.05
N PRO A 71 -18.56 -41.09 13.42
CA PRO A 71 -17.86 -42.36 13.58
C PRO A 71 -18.49 -43.28 14.65
N ASP A 72 -18.97 -42.74 15.78
CA ASP A 72 -19.69 -43.54 16.79
C ASP A 72 -20.95 -44.16 16.21
N LYS A 73 -21.76 -43.40 15.49
CA LYS A 73 -22.98 -43.89 14.85
C LYS A 73 -22.68 -44.88 13.74
N LEU A 74 -21.58 -44.69 13.01
CA LEU A 74 -21.13 -45.65 12.00
C LEU A 74 -20.69 -46.97 12.63
N SER A 75 -20.01 -46.91 13.80
CA SER A 75 -19.66 -48.08 14.60
C SER A 75 -20.91 -48.82 15.05
N GLU A 76 -21.92 -48.10 15.56
CA GLU A 76 -23.21 -48.68 15.98
C GLU A 76 -23.92 -49.37 14.78
N MET A 77 -23.92 -48.77 13.61
CA MET A 77 -24.48 -49.34 12.37
C MET A 77 -23.73 -50.61 11.97
N THR A 78 -22.39 -50.60 12.02
CA THR A 78 -21.53 -51.74 11.71
C THR A 78 -21.80 -52.89 12.65
N LYS A 79 -22.03 -52.60 13.95
CA LYS A 79 -22.37 -53.58 14.96
C LYS A 79 -23.69 -54.28 14.69
N GLU A 80 -24.75 -53.51 14.34
CA GLU A 80 -26.07 -54.07 13.98
C GLU A 80 -25.99 -54.97 12.71
N ILE A 81 -25.26 -54.53 11.70
CA ILE A 81 -25.02 -55.32 10.47
C ILE A 81 -24.25 -56.61 10.85
N GLY A 82 -23.23 -56.51 11.71
CA GLY A 82 -22.45 -57.67 12.13
C GLY A 82 -23.25 -58.72 12.89
N LYS A 83 -24.16 -58.29 13.81
CA LYS A 83 -25.11 -59.19 14.46
C LYS A 83 -26.03 -59.93 13.47
N GLY A 84 -26.47 -59.21 12.44
CA GLY A 84 -27.38 -59.69 11.41
C GLY A 84 -26.76 -60.70 10.46
N LEU A 85 -25.43 -60.86 10.39
CA LEU A 85 -24.77 -61.85 9.55
C LEU A 85 -25.17 -63.32 9.90
N VAL A 86 -25.61 -63.55 11.14
CA VAL A 86 -26.02 -64.87 11.62
C VAL A 86 -27.55 -65.01 11.70
N THR A 87 -28.27 -63.95 12.07
CA THR A 87 -29.70 -63.97 12.39
C THR A 87 -30.60 -63.22 11.41
N GLY A 88 -30.02 -62.60 10.35
CA GLY A 88 -30.70 -61.66 9.46
C GLY A 88 -30.49 -60.22 9.93
N VAL A 89 -30.22 -59.31 8.97
CA VAL A 89 -29.95 -57.87 9.25
C VAL A 89 -31.29 -57.19 9.56
N ASP A 90 -31.35 -56.51 10.70
CA ASP A 90 -32.47 -55.58 11.03
C ASP A 90 -32.36 -54.29 10.23
N MET A 91 -33.08 -54.26 9.09
CA MET A 91 -33.04 -53.12 8.18
C MET A 91 -33.72 -51.88 8.79
N ASP A 92 -34.65 -52.02 9.75
CA ASP A 92 -35.31 -50.87 10.41
C ASP A 92 -34.32 -50.19 11.35
N ALA A 93 -33.56 -50.96 12.12
CA ALA A 93 -32.50 -50.42 13.00
C ALA A 93 -31.40 -49.71 12.17
N VAL A 94 -30.92 -50.34 11.10
CA VAL A 94 -29.89 -49.76 10.19
C VAL A 94 -30.39 -48.49 9.52
N SER A 95 -31.63 -48.46 9.04
CA SER A 95 -32.24 -47.28 8.43
C SER A 95 -32.36 -46.13 9.42
N LYS A 96 -32.75 -46.39 10.66
CA LYS A 96 -32.88 -45.39 11.70
C LYS A 96 -31.53 -44.74 12.04
N ILE A 97 -30.46 -45.53 12.15
CA ILE A 97 -29.10 -45.03 12.36
C ILE A 97 -28.65 -44.22 11.13
N GLY A 98 -28.93 -44.68 9.92
CA GLY A 98 -28.64 -44.00 8.67
C GLY A 98 -29.29 -42.62 8.59
N PHE A 99 -30.58 -42.51 8.92
CA PHE A 99 -31.27 -41.20 8.97
C PHE A 99 -30.69 -40.30 10.03
N THR A 100 -30.25 -40.81 11.17
CA THR A 100 -29.60 -40.02 12.22
C THR A 100 -28.27 -39.47 11.73
N LEU A 101 -27.46 -40.24 11.01
CA LEU A 101 -26.21 -39.80 10.38
C LEU A 101 -26.44 -38.71 9.34
N ILE A 102 -27.43 -38.90 8.47
CA ILE A 102 -27.82 -37.88 7.49
C ILE A 102 -28.21 -36.59 8.20
N ALA A 103 -29.00 -36.65 9.25
CA ALA A 103 -29.42 -35.47 10.03
C ALA A 103 -28.21 -34.75 10.63
N PHE A 104 -27.22 -35.48 11.20
CA PHE A 104 -26.00 -34.89 11.75
C PHE A 104 -25.18 -34.18 10.67
N TYR A 105 -24.98 -34.79 9.51
CA TYR A 105 -24.21 -34.18 8.45
C TYR A 105 -24.92 -32.99 7.81
N VAL A 106 -26.25 -33.05 7.63
CA VAL A 106 -27.05 -31.94 7.09
C VAL A 106 -27.02 -30.75 8.07
N CYS A 107 -27.30 -31.01 9.36
CA CYS A 107 -27.24 -29.96 10.37
C CYS A 107 -25.81 -29.38 10.49
N GLY A 108 -24.77 -30.21 10.44
CA GLY A 108 -23.38 -29.77 10.44
C GLY A 108 -23.05 -28.89 9.25
N ALA A 109 -23.51 -29.27 8.05
CA ALA A 109 -23.34 -28.49 6.83
C ALA A 109 -24.06 -27.13 6.92
N LEU A 110 -25.30 -27.09 7.43
CA LEU A 110 -26.04 -25.85 7.62
C LEU A 110 -25.38 -24.91 8.62
N LEU A 111 -24.85 -25.43 9.74
CA LEU A 111 -24.08 -24.63 10.69
C LEU A 111 -22.79 -24.08 10.09
N SER A 112 -22.05 -24.91 9.32
CA SER A 112 -20.85 -24.47 8.62
C SER A 112 -21.13 -23.43 7.54
N PHE A 113 -22.24 -23.57 6.81
CA PHE A 113 -22.71 -22.56 5.86
C PHE A 113 -23.06 -21.24 6.55
N GLY A 114 -23.82 -21.31 7.63
CA GLY A 114 -24.15 -20.13 8.44
C GLY A 114 -22.91 -19.41 8.96
N GLN A 115 -21.96 -20.18 9.48
CA GLN A 115 -20.67 -19.63 9.93
C GLN A 115 -19.92 -18.89 8.81
N GLN A 116 -19.80 -19.50 7.63
CA GLN A 116 -19.11 -18.87 6.50
C GLN A 116 -19.82 -17.62 6.01
N TRP A 117 -21.16 -17.63 5.93
CA TRP A 117 -21.94 -16.44 5.54
C TRP A 117 -21.72 -15.29 6.53
N ILE A 118 -21.84 -15.58 7.84
CA ILE A 118 -21.66 -14.57 8.88
C ILE A 118 -20.24 -13.99 8.79
N MET A 119 -19.21 -14.84 8.71
CA MET A 119 -17.81 -14.39 8.63
C MET A 119 -17.54 -13.58 7.36
N ALA A 120 -18.07 -13.98 6.21
CA ALA A 120 -17.94 -13.22 4.98
C ALA A 120 -18.56 -11.82 5.10
N THR A 121 -19.77 -11.73 5.66
CA THR A 121 -20.46 -10.46 5.86
C THR A 121 -19.69 -9.54 6.81
N VAL A 122 -19.26 -10.06 7.95
CA VAL A 122 -18.52 -9.29 8.96
C VAL A 122 -17.19 -8.78 8.39
N THR A 123 -16.42 -9.67 7.75
CA THR A 123 -15.10 -9.29 7.21
C THR A 123 -15.21 -8.27 6.09
N GLN A 124 -16.21 -8.35 5.21
CA GLN A 124 -16.41 -7.33 4.17
C GLN A 124 -16.81 -5.97 4.75
N ASN A 125 -17.62 -5.94 5.80
CA ASN A 125 -17.97 -4.70 6.49
C ASN A 125 -16.75 -4.07 7.19
N ILE A 126 -15.89 -4.88 7.83
CA ILE A 126 -14.63 -4.42 8.42
C ILE A 126 -13.70 -3.88 7.34
N SER A 127 -13.55 -4.58 6.21
CA SER A 127 -12.73 -4.15 5.09
C SER A 127 -13.21 -2.81 4.51
N LYS A 128 -14.54 -2.67 4.30
CA LYS A 128 -15.14 -1.41 3.85
C LYS A 128 -14.82 -0.27 4.83
N LYS A 129 -14.96 -0.51 6.14
CA LYS A 129 -14.69 0.47 7.18
C LYS A 129 -13.20 0.86 7.20
N LEU A 130 -12.28 -0.11 7.17
CA LEU A 130 -10.83 0.15 7.13
C LEU A 130 -10.43 1.00 5.93
N ARG A 131 -10.91 0.65 4.73
CA ARG A 131 -10.64 1.46 3.52
C ARG A 131 -11.19 2.87 3.63
N GLY A 132 -12.39 3.03 4.19
CA GLY A 132 -12.98 4.35 4.45
C GLY A 132 -12.16 5.18 5.43
N ASP A 133 -11.73 4.58 6.55
CA ASP A 133 -10.90 5.25 7.55
C ASP A 133 -9.52 5.62 7.00
N ILE A 134 -8.88 4.73 6.20
CA ILE A 134 -7.62 5.03 5.52
C ILE A 134 -7.81 6.17 4.51
N SER A 135 -8.87 6.14 3.69
CA SER A 135 -9.17 7.19 2.72
C SER A 135 -9.40 8.55 3.40
N GLY A 136 -10.16 8.56 4.50
CA GLY A 136 -10.35 9.77 5.31
C GLY A 136 -9.06 10.26 5.94
N LYS A 137 -8.20 9.35 6.41
CA LYS A 137 -6.89 9.66 7.01
C LYS A 137 -5.94 10.30 6.00
N ILE A 138 -5.93 9.82 4.74
CA ILE A 138 -5.12 10.40 3.67
C ILE A 138 -5.32 11.93 3.59
N ASN A 139 -6.55 12.42 3.66
CA ASN A 139 -6.81 13.86 3.55
C ASN A 139 -6.45 14.67 4.81
N ARG A 140 -6.20 14.00 5.94
CA ARG A 140 -5.90 14.66 7.24
C ARG A 140 -4.43 14.62 7.62
N LEU A 141 -3.62 13.84 6.91
CA LEU A 141 -2.19 13.75 7.18
C LEU A 141 -1.44 14.98 6.65
N PRO A 142 -0.40 15.45 7.36
CA PRO A 142 0.44 16.57 6.93
C PRO A 142 1.30 16.18 5.72
N MET A 143 1.69 17.17 4.91
CA MET A 143 2.59 16.96 3.75
C MET A 143 3.94 16.34 4.14
N SER A 144 4.42 16.57 5.36
CA SER A 144 5.63 15.94 5.88
C SER A 144 5.56 14.41 5.94
N TYR A 145 4.37 13.83 6.07
CA TYR A 145 4.18 12.38 6.00
C TYR A 145 4.42 11.86 4.58
N TYR A 146 3.89 12.56 3.58
CA TYR A 146 4.01 12.17 2.16
C TYR A 146 5.43 12.33 1.61
N SER A 147 6.18 13.31 2.10
CA SER A 147 7.59 13.48 1.70
C SER A 147 8.50 12.34 2.19
N ARG A 148 8.10 11.61 3.24
CA ARG A 148 8.83 10.47 3.82
C ARG A 148 8.31 9.11 3.37
N SER A 149 7.09 9.05 2.83
CA SER A 149 6.41 7.81 2.40
C SER A 149 6.33 7.76 0.88
N THR A 150 6.37 6.55 0.30
CA THR A 150 6.11 6.39 -1.13
C THR A 150 4.62 6.22 -1.38
N THR A 151 4.13 6.71 -2.52
CA THR A 151 2.73 6.50 -2.94
C THR A 151 2.38 5.01 -3.01
N GLY A 152 3.35 4.18 -3.43
CA GLY A 152 3.18 2.72 -3.49
C GLY A 152 2.94 2.08 -2.13
N ASP A 153 3.61 2.55 -1.08
CA ASP A 153 3.41 2.03 0.29
C ASP A 153 2.00 2.34 0.80
N ILE A 154 1.52 3.58 0.57
CA ILE A 154 0.17 3.99 0.99
C ILE A 154 -0.89 3.17 0.22
N LEU A 155 -0.72 3.04 -1.10
CA LEU A 155 -1.64 2.25 -1.93
C LEU A 155 -1.65 0.78 -1.49
N SER A 156 -0.49 0.20 -1.18
CA SER A 156 -0.39 -1.18 -0.68
C SER A 156 -1.13 -1.38 0.65
N ARG A 157 -1.14 -0.39 1.55
CA ARG A 157 -1.90 -0.44 2.81
C ARG A 157 -3.41 -0.46 2.56
N VAL A 158 -3.90 0.33 1.61
CA VAL A 158 -5.34 0.41 1.26
C VAL A 158 -5.83 -0.86 0.57
N THR A 159 -5.00 -1.47 -0.26
CA THR A 159 -5.34 -2.64 -1.09
C THR A 159 -4.86 -3.94 -0.43
N ASN A 160 -3.58 -4.23 -0.53
CA ASN A 160 -3.02 -5.54 -0.19
C ASN A 160 -3.11 -5.88 1.30
N ASP A 161 -2.85 -4.90 2.18
CA ASP A 161 -2.86 -5.16 3.63
C ASP A 161 -4.29 -5.35 4.14
N VAL A 162 -5.24 -4.52 3.70
CA VAL A 162 -6.65 -4.69 4.06
C VAL A 162 -7.21 -6.02 3.53
N ASP A 163 -6.84 -6.42 2.30
CA ASP A 163 -7.24 -7.71 1.74
C ASP A 163 -6.63 -8.90 2.50
N THR A 164 -5.37 -8.77 2.92
CA THR A 164 -4.69 -9.80 3.73
C THR A 164 -5.39 -9.97 5.09
N ILE A 165 -5.75 -8.88 5.76
CA ILE A 165 -6.52 -8.90 7.01
C ILE A 165 -7.88 -9.58 6.78
N SER A 166 -8.63 -9.13 5.77
CA SER A 166 -9.95 -9.66 5.46
C SER A 166 -9.93 -11.15 5.14
N GLN A 167 -9.02 -11.59 4.27
CA GLN A 167 -8.91 -12.98 3.86
C GLN A 167 -8.52 -13.88 5.05
N SER A 168 -7.59 -13.42 5.88
CA SER A 168 -7.18 -14.16 7.07
C SER A 168 -8.28 -14.25 8.12
N MET A 169 -9.02 -13.17 8.35
CA MET A 169 -10.16 -13.18 9.26
C MET A 169 -11.27 -14.11 8.77
N ASN A 170 -11.61 -14.06 7.49
CA ASN A 170 -12.69 -14.85 6.92
C ASN A 170 -12.39 -16.36 6.97
N GLN A 171 -11.20 -16.75 6.54
CA GLN A 171 -10.86 -18.17 6.37
C GLN A 171 -10.17 -18.77 7.60
N SER A 172 -9.23 -18.05 8.21
CA SER A 172 -8.34 -18.67 9.20
C SER A 172 -8.94 -18.79 10.58
N ILE A 173 -9.78 -17.84 11.02
CA ILE A 173 -10.37 -17.87 12.35
C ILE A 173 -11.37 -19.03 12.47
N GLY A 174 -12.31 -19.13 11.52
CA GLY A 174 -13.29 -20.21 11.51
C GLY A 174 -12.65 -21.59 11.37
N ASN A 175 -11.70 -21.72 10.44
CA ASN A 175 -10.96 -22.97 10.22
C ASN A 175 -10.13 -23.36 11.44
N LEU A 176 -9.53 -22.41 12.14
CA LEU A 176 -8.77 -22.68 13.37
C LEU A 176 -9.67 -23.26 14.47
N VAL A 177 -10.85 -22.64 14.69
CA VAL A 177 -11.80 -23.13 15.70
C VAL A 177 -12.29 -24.53 15.34
N SER A 178 -12.68 -24.76 14.09
CA SER A 178 -13.10 -26.09 13.62
C SER A 178 -11.98 -27.11 13.75
N ALA A 179 -10.74 -26.77 13.37
CA ALA A 179 -9.60 -27.67 13.44
C ALA A 179 -9.23 -28.01 14.91
N VAL A 180 -9.23 -27.02 15.80
CA VAL A 180 -8.98 -27.26 17.24
C VAL A 180 -10.10 -28.11 17.85
N THR A 181 -11.36 -27.82 17.53
CA THR A 181 -12.51 -28.61 17.99
C THR A 181 -12.41 -30.06 17.51
N LEU A 182 -12.06 -30.25 16.23
CA LEU A 182 -11.93 -31.60 15.65
C LEU A 182 -10.75 -32.35 16.27
N PHE A 183 -9.62 -31.70 16.47
CA PHE A 183 -8.43 -32.28 17.07
C PHE A 183 -8.67 -32.71 18.53
N VAL A 184 -9.16 -31.78 19.36
CA VAL A 184 -9.42 -32.07 20.80
C VAL A 184 -10.56 -33.07 20.94
N GLY A 185 -11.62 -32.89 20.15
CA GLY A 185 -12.78 -33.78 20.18
C GLY A 185 -12.45 -35.19 19.68
N SER A 186 -11.67 -35.34 18.59
CA SER A 186 -11.24 -36.68 18.15
C SER A 186 -10.35 -37.38 19.16
N LEU A 187 -9.43 -36.65 19.81
CA LEU A 187 -8.57 -37.18 20.86
C LEU A 187 -9.41 -37.67 22.06
N PHE A 188 -10.42 -36.88 22.47
CA PHE A 188 -11.33 -37.26 23.54
C PHE A 188 -12.12 -38.55 23.18
N MET A 189 -12.66 -38.62 21.97
CA MET A 189 -13.43 -39.78 21.50
C MET A 189 -12.54 -41.01 21.35
N MET A 190 -11.28 -40.88 20.92
CA MET A 190 -10.31 -41.98 20.85
C MET A 190 -10.03 -42.57 22.23
N PHE A 191 -9.74 -41.70 23.23
CA PHE A 191 -9.49 -42.17 24.60
C PHE A 191 -10.73 -42.81 25.24
N LYS A 192 -11.92 -42.32 24.96
CA LYS A 192 -13.19 -42.91 25.40
C LYS A 192 -13.42 -44.30 24.81
N THR A 193 -12.97 -44.51 23.53
CA THR A 193 -13.23 -45.76 22.82
C THR A 193 -12.23 -46.85 23.20
N ASP A 194 -10.92 -46.61 23.09
CA ASP A 194 -9.86 -47.55 23.52
C ASP A 194 -8.53 -46.82 23.69
N VAL A 195 -7.87 -47.07 24.82
CA VAL A 195 -6.61 -46.40 25.20
C VAL A 195 -5.41 -46.97 24.42
N ILE A 196 -5.37 -48.27 24.17
CA ILE A 196 -4.23 -48.93 23.47
C ILE A 196 -4.18 -48.47 22.02
N MET A 197 -5.31 -48.49 21.36
CA MET A 197 -5.43 -47.99 19.96
C MET A 197 -5.10 -46.51 19.87
N THR A 198 -5.49 -45.70 20.86
CA THR A 198 -5.17 -44.27 20.93
C THR A 198 -3.68 -44.04 21.04
N ILE A 199 -2.99 -44.73 21.94
CA ILE A 199 -1.53 -44.63 22.10
C ILE A 199 -0.83 -45.04 20.79
N THR A 200 -1.27 -46.13 20.14
CA THR A 200 -0.73 -46.57 18.85
C THR A 200 -0.86 -45.47 17.77
N ALA A 201 -2.03 -44.82 17.66
CA ALA A 201 -2.26 -43.74 16.72
C ALA A 201 -1.41 -42.51 17.02
N ILE A 202 -1.27 -42.13 18.30
CA ILE A 202 -0.43 -41.00 18.74
C ILE A 202 1.04 -41.23 18.39
N VAL A 203 1.58 -42.43 18.70
CA VAL A 203 2.98 -42.79 18.41
C VAL A 203 3.25 -42.73 16.90
N ALA A 204 2.36 -43.31 16.08
CA ALA A 204 2.47 -43.23 14.61
C ALA A 204 2.47 -41.79 14.11
N THR A 205 1.59 -40.95 14.65
CA THR A 205 1.50 -39.52 14.27
C THR A 205 2.73 -38.74 14.73
N LEU A 206 3.28 -38.99 15.92
CA LEU A 206 4.51 -38.36 16.39
C LEU A 206 5.71 -38.64 15.51
N ILE A 207 5.88 -39.87 15.04
CA ILE A 207 6.93 -40.25 14.08
C ILE A 207 6.80 -39.39 12.82
N GLY A 208 5.58 -39.25 12.31
CA GLY A 208 5.28 -38.40 11.17
C GLY A 208 5.61 -36.94 11.38
N PHE A 209 5.25 -36.43 12.54
CA PHE A 209 5.49 -35.01 12.88
C PHE A 209 7.00 -34.70 13.00
N VAL A 210 7.78 -35.59 13.56
CA VAL A 210 9.25 -35.47 13.64
C VAL A 210 9.85 -35.42 12.24
N LEU A 211 9.47 -36.37 11.37
CA LEU A 211 9.96 -36.42 10.00
C LEU A 211 9.58 -35.16 9.20
N MET A 212 8.34 -34.70 9.33
CA MET A 212 7.88 -33.47 8.69
C MET A 212 8.65 -32.23 9.17
N THR A 213 8.94 -32.12 10.46
CA THR A 213 9.71 -31.01 11.04
C THR A 213 11.14 -30.98 10.48
N VAL A 214 11.78 -32.13 10.32
CA VAL A 214 13.12 -32.22 9.72
C VAL A 214 13.10 -31.75 8.27
N ILE A 215 12.13 -32.19 7.47
CA ILE A 215 11.98 -31.81 6.06
C ILE A 215 11.68 -30.31 5.94
N ALA A 216 10.73 -29.79 6.73
CA ALA A 216 10.36 -28.37 6.76
C ALA A 216 11.55 -27.47 7.09
N LYS A 217 12.34 -27.84 8.10
CA LYS A 217 13.54 -27.10 8.51
C LYS A 217 14.60 -27.06 7.41
N ARG A 218 14.73 -28.15 6.65
CA ARG A 218 15.67 -28.23 5.55
C ARG A 218 15.15 -27.47 4.31
N SER A 219 13.88 -27.55 4.01
CA SER A 219 13.21 -26.84 2.91
C SER A 219 13.24 -25.31 3.11
N SER A 220 13.02 -24.84 4.33
CA SER A 220 13.00 -23.40 4.67
C SER A 220 14.27 -22.65 4.23
N ARG A 221 15.44 -23.29 4.31
CA ARG A 221 16.71 -22.66 3.87
C ARG A 221 16.71 -22.40 2.35
N TYR A 222 16.17 -23.31 1.57
CA TYR A 222 16.09 -23.15 0.12
C TYR A 222 15.02 -22.16 -0.28
N PHE A 223 13.90 -22.08 0.46
CA PHE A 223 12.90 -21.03 0.25
C PHE A 223 13.47 -19.62 0.48
N VAL A 224 14.22 -19.41 1.54
CA VAL A 224 14.89 -18.12 1.80
C VAL A 224 15.86 -17.78 0.67
N ARG A 225 16.64 -18.76 0.19
CA ARG A 225 17.56 -18.56 -0.94
C ARG A 225 16.81 -18.25 -2.23
N GLN A 226 15.73 -18.98 -2.52
CA GLN A 226 14.86 -18.71 -3.68
C GLN A 226 14.32 -17.28 -3.67
N GLN A 227 13.80 -16.82 -2.51
CA GLN A 227 13.30 -15.44 -2.38
C GLN A 227 14.39 -14.39 -2.60
N ARG A 228 15.60 -14.66 -2.10
CA ARG A 228 16.73 -13.78 -2.34
C ARG A 228 17.10 -13.71 -3.83
N CYS A 229 17.23 -14.85 -4.50
CA CYS A 229 17.52 -14.90 -5.93
C CYS A 229 16.41 -14.23 -6.77
N LEU A 230 15.14 -14.40 -6.38
CA LEU A 230 14.01 -13.74 -7.02
C LEU A 230 14.09 -12.21 -6.86
N GLY A 231 14.46 -11.73 -5.68
CA GLY A 231 14.68 -10.30 -5.45
C GLY A 231 15.84 -9.73 -6.29
N GLU A 232 16.93 -10.49 -6.44
CA GLU A 232 18.07 -10.11 -7.27
C GLU A 232 17.70 -10.02 -8.76
N ILE A 233 16.97 -11.01 -9.30
CA ILE A 233 16.45 -10.98 -10.69
C ILE A 233 15.51 -9.81 -10.92
N ASN A 234 14.56 -9.59 -10.02
CA ASN A 234 13.61 -8.49 -10.16
C ASN A 234 14.31 -7.13 -10.16
N GLY A 235 15.30 -6.93 -9.29
CA GLY A 235 16.11 -5.73 -9.29
C GLY A 235 16.88 -5.53 -10.60
N HIS A 236 17.44 -6.60 -11.16
CA HIS A 236 18.13 -6.55 -12.45
C HIS A 236 17.16 -6.22 -13.60
N ILE A 237 15.98 -6.85 -13.64
CA ILE A 237 14.95 -6.55 -14.66
C ILE A 237 14.53 -5.09 -14.57
N GLU A 238 14.26 -4.57 -13.37
CA GLU A 238 13.89 -3.17 -13.15
C GLU A 238 14.99 -2.21 -13.63
N GLU A 239 16.25 -2.51 -13.31
CA GLU A 239 17.40 -1.71 -13.75
C GLU A 239 17.54 -1.68 -15.28
N ILE A 240 17.53 -2.86 -15.92
CA ILE A 240 17.65 -2.98 -17.39
C ILE A 240 16.45 -2.38 -18.10
N TYR A 241 15.23 -2.56 -17.57
CA TYR A 241 14.02 -1.99 -18.17
C TYR A 241 14.01 -0.46 -18.08
N THR A 242 14.33 0.07 -16.90
CA THR A 242 14.39 1.54 -16.68
C THR A 242 15.52 2.17 -17.52
N GLY A 243 16.66 1.50 -17.62
CA GLY A 243 17.81 1.93 -18.40
C GLY A 243 17.81 1.42 -19.86
N HIS A 244 16.66 0.92 -20.40
CA HIS A 244 16.65 0.22 -21.68
C HIS A 244 17.20 1.04 -22.85
N THR A 245 16.93 2.33 -22.89
CA THR A 245 17.47 3.25 -23.91
C THR A 245 19.00 3.29 -23.87
N VAL A 246 19.59 3.28 -22.67
CA VAL A 246 21.06 3.25 -22.50
C VAL A 246 21.62 1.89 -22.94
N VAL A 247 20.96 0.79 -22.52
CA VAL A 247 21.37 -0.56 -22.94
C VAL A 247 21.40 -0.66 -24.47
N LYS A 248 20.37 -0.14 -25.15
CA LYS A 248 20.30 -0.10 -26.63
C LYS A 248 21.36 0.81 -27.24
N ALA A 249 21.55 2.01 -26.72
CA ALA A 249 22.52 2.98 -27.26
C ALA A 249 23.98 2.47 -27.19
N TYR A 250 24.29 1.65 -26.19
CA TYR A 250 25.64 1.10 -26.00
C TYR A 250 25.78 -0.38 -26.39
N ASN A 251 24.80 -0.98 -27.05
CA ASN A 251 24.76 -2.41 -27.44
C ASN A 251 25.03 -3.36 -26.26
N GLY A 252 24.46 -3.05 -25.10
CA GLY A 252 24.66 -3.80 -23.85
C GLY A 252 23.78 -5.04 -23.69
N GLU A 253 22.93 -5.40 -24.69
CA GLU A 253 21.93 -6.46 -24.60
C GLU A 253 22.54 -7.84 -24.32
N ALA A 254 23.66 -8.16 -24.97
CA ALA A 254 24.33 -9.44 -24.78
C ALA A 254 24.84 -9.62 -23.35
N GLN A 255 25.40 -8.55 -22.76
CA GLN A 255 25.88 -8.56 -21.39
C GLN A 255 24.72 -8.66 -20.39
N ALA A 256 23.65 -7.89 -20.61
CA ALA A 256 22.45 -7.92 -19.77
C ALA A 256 21.78 -9.30 -19.80
N ALA A 257 21.69 -9.93 -20.99
CA ALA A 257 21.15 -11.27 -21.15
C ALA A 257 22.00 -12.34 -20.47
N ALA A 258 23.33 -12.26 -20.58
CA ALA A 258 24.23 -13.21 -19.93
C ALA A 258 24.14 -13.13 -18.39
N GLU A 259 24.04 -11.92 -17.83
CA GLU A 259 23.88 -11.73 -16.38
C GLU A 259 22.49 -12.21 -15.91
N PHE A 260 21.43 -11.91 -16.66
CA PHE A 260 20.09 -12.44 -16.40
C PHE A 260 20.09 -13.98 -16.38
N GLU A 261 20.72 -14.63 -17.39
CA GLU A 261 20.78 -16.09 -17.47
C GLU A 261 21.53 -16.70 -16.29
N ARG A 262 22.62 -16.07 -15.85
CA ARG A 262 23.37 -16.48 -14.64
C ARG A 262 22.47 -16.42 -13.39
N MET A 263 21.75 -15.32 -13.19
CA MET A 263 20.83 -15.15 -12.07
C MET A 263 19.65 -16.13 -12.14
N ASN A 264 19.10 -16.32 -13.34
CA ASN A 264 17.99 -17.25 -13.61
C ASN A 264 18.35 -18.70 -13.30
N ASN A 265 19.56 -19.13 -13.65
CA ASN A 265 20.08 -20.46 -13.31
C ASN A 265 20.21 -20.65 -11.79
N ASN A 266 20.67 -19.63 -11.05
CA ASN A 266 20.74 -19.65 -9.59
C ASN A 266 19.33 -19.73 -8.96
N LEU A 267 18.38 -19.00 -9.51
CA LEU A 267 16.98 -19.07 -9.09
C LEU A 267 16.39 -20.46 -9.38
N ARG A 268 16.61 -21.00 -10.58
CA ARG A 268 16.14 -22.33 -10.98
C ARG A 268 16.63 -23.41 -10.02
N GLU A 269 17.93 -23.40 -9.68
CA GLU A 269 18.49 -24.40 -8.77
C GLU A 269 17.90 -24.27 -7.35
N SER A 270 17.78 -23.06 -6.85
CA SER A 270 17.23 -22.79 -5.50
C SER A 270 15.74 -23.14 -5.44
N ALA A 271 14.99 -22.78 -6.48
CA ALA A 271 13.56 -23.07 -6.59
C ALA A 271 13.30 -24.58 -6.74
N PHE A 272 14.09 -25.28 -7.57
CA PHE A 272 13.97 -26.74 -7.72
C PHE A 272 14.15 -27.46 -6.38
N ARG A 273 15.21 -27.13 -5.63
CA ARG A 273 15.46 -27.74 -4.31
C ARG A 273 14.37 -27.41 -3.29
N ALA A 274 13.90 -26.15 -3.29
CA ALA A 274 12.81 -25.73 -2.40
C ALA A 274 11.51 -26.47 -2.71
N GLN A 275 11.14 -26.50 -3.99
CA GLN A 275 9.89 -27.12 -4.47
C GLN A 275 9.92 -28.64 -4.36
N CYS A 276 11.05 -29.29 -4.66
CA CYS A 276 11.21 -30.72 -4.53
C CYS A 276 10.99 -31.17 -3.08
N LEU A 277 11.65 -30.50 -2.11
CA LEU A 277 11.48 -30.82 -0.69
C LEU A 277 10.06 -30.51 -0.19
N ALA A 278 9.48 -29.39 -0.61
CA ALA A 278 8.10 -29.06 -0.25
C ALA A 278 7.09 -30.03 -0.88
N GLY A 279 7.31 -30.42 -2.14
CA GLY A 279 6.46 -31.37 -2.86
C GLY A 279 6.48 -32.79 -2.29
N LEU A 280 7.53 -33.16 -1.55
CA LEU A 280 7.58 -34.44 -0.84
C LEU A 280 6.71 -34.46 0.42
N MET A 281 6.35 -33.32 0.99
CA MET A 281 5.59 -33.26 2.23
C MET A 281 4.20 -33.92 2.14
N PRO A 282 3.33 -33.62 1.15
CA PRO A 282 2.02 -34.26 1.05
C PRO A 282 2.09 -35.80 0.89
N PRO A 283 2.89 -36.37 -0.04
CA PRO A 283 3.02 -37.82 -0.17
C PRO A 283 3.54 -38.49 1.12
N ILE A 284 4.52 -37.89 1.80
CA ILE A 284 5.05 -38.43 3.05
C ILE A 284 3.98 -38.40 4.15
N MET A 285 3.22 -37.31 4.27
CA MET A 285 2.12 -37.23 5.23
C MET A 285 1.04 -38.28 4.95
N THR A 286 0.71 -38.49 3.67
CA THR A 286 -0.23 -39.55 3.27
C THR A 286 0.32 -40.92 3.62
N PHE A 287 1.59 -41.21 3.33
CA PHE A 287 2.24 -42.46 3.66
C PHE A 287 2.23 -42.72 5.18
N ILE A 288 2.57 -41.74 5.99
CA ILE A 288 2.58 -41.84 7.47
C ILE A 288 1.15 -42.04 7.99
N GLY A 289 0.18 -41.30 7.44
CA GLY A 289 -1.23 -41.48 7.77
C GLY A 289 -1.70 -42.92 7.49
N ASN A 290 -1.33 -43.48 6.31
CA ASN A 290 -1.66 -44.87 5.95
C ASN A 290 -0.92 -45.88 6.82
N LEU A 291 0.34 -45.61 7.18
CA LEU A 291 1.09 -46.48 8.12
C LEU A 291 0.43 -46.49 9.52
N GLY A 292 0.04 -45.30 10.01
CA GLY A 292 -0.74 -45.21 11.25
C GLY A 292 -2.07 -45.93 11.19
N TYR A 293 -2.73 -45.87 10.06
CA TYR A 293 -3.96 -46.58 9.76
C TYR A 293 -3.76 -48.09 9.82
N VAL A 294 -2.73 -48.61 9.17
CA VAL A 294 -2.38 -50.05 9.23
C VAL A 294 -2.03 -50.47 10.67
N ALA A 295 -1.24 -49.68 11.40
CA ALA A 295 -0.87 -49.97 12.75
C ALA A 295 -2.11 -50.07 13.69
N VAL A 296 -3.06 -49.17 13.52
CA VAL A 296 -4.34 -49.19 14.27
C VAL A 296 -5.20 -50.37 13.87
N CYS A 297 -5.26 -50.75 12.61
CA CYS A 297 -5.99 -51.95 12.14
C CYS A 297 -5.39 -53.24 12.71
N VAL A 298 -4.05 -53.36 12.75
CA VAL A 298 -3.36 -54.53 13.31
C VAL A 298 -3.56 -54.58 14.84
N ALA A 299 -3.38 -53.47 15.53
CA ALA A 299 -3.64 -53.42 16.96
C ALA A 299 -5.10 -53.75 17.31
N GLY A 300 -6.04 -53.17 16.53
CA GLY A 300 -7.47 -53.46 16.67
C GLY A 300 -7.82 -54.92 16.41
N ALA A 301 -7.25 -55.54 15.38
CA ALA A 301 -7.45 -56.95 15.11
C ALA A 301 -6.95 -57.87 16.25
N VAL A 302 -5.77 -57.56 16.79
CA VAL A 302 -5.22 -58.31 17.96
C VAL A 302 -6.13 -58.16 19.18
N LEU A 303 -6.64 -56.97 19.44
CA LEU A 303 -7.55 -56.72 20.57
C LEU A 303 -8.92 -57.37 20.36
N THR A 304 -9.42 -57.42 19.15
CA THR A 304 -10.66 -58.13 18.77
C THR A 304 -10.49 -59.62 18.94
N MET A 305 -9.36 -60.22 18.51
CA MET A 305 -9.05 -61.63 18.73
C MET A 305 -8.95 -61.97 20.22
N LYS A 306 -8.53 -61.05 21.07
CA LYS A 306 -8.50 -61.22 22.53
C LYS A 306 -9.88 -60.99 23.19
N GLY A 307 -10.88 -60.61 22.41
CA GLY A 307 -12.25 -60.35 22.90
C GLY A 307 -12.39 -59.04 23.72
N THR A 308 -11.42 -58.15 23.65
CA THR A 308 -11.46 -56.87 24.39
C THR A 308 -12.26 -55.81 23.72
N ILE A 309 -12.31 -55.79 22.36
CA ILE A 309 -13.09 -54.83 21.58
C ILE A 309 -13.84 -55.57 20.46
N GLY A 310 -14.92 -55.00 19.96
CA GLY A 310 -15.61 -55.47 18.77
C GLY A 310 -15.00 -54.96 17.47
N PHE A 311 -15.25 -55.64 16.37
CA PHE A 311 -14.76 -55.23 15.04
C PHE A 311 -15.25 -53.82 14.63
N GLU A 312 -16.44 -53.46 15.03
CA GLU A 312 -17.05 -52.14 14.82
C GLU A 312 -16.24 -50.97 15.37
N VAL A 313 -15.47 -51.21 16.44
CA VAL A 313 -14.58 -50.19 17.05
C VAL A 313 -13.45 -49.83 16.11
N ILE A 314 -12.91 -50.79 15.36
CA ILE A 314 -11.85 -50.53 14.36
C ILE A 314 -12.34 -49.53 13.31
N VAL A 315 -13.59 -49.70 12.80
CA VAL A 315 -14.18 -48.80 11.81
C VAL A 315 -14.28 -47.36 12.30
N ALA A 316 -14.75 -47.17 13.52
CA ALA A 316 -14.80 -45.82 14.15
C ALA A 316 -13.40 -45.25 14.31
N PHE A 317 -12.43 -46.04 14.78
CA PHE A 317 -11.07 -45.60 15.02
C PHE A 317 -10.35 -45.17 13.74
N MET A 318 -10.61 -45.82 12.63
CA MET A 318 -10.08 -45.44 11.32
C MET A 318 -10.47 -43.99 10.95
N MET A 319 -11.69 -43.57 11.25
CA MET A 319 -12.15 -42.21 11.03
C MET A 319 -11.55 -41.24 12.06
N TYR A 320 -11.47 -41.64 13.34
CA TYR A 320 -10.90 -40.79 14.38
C TYR A 320 -9.42 -40.49 14.16
N VAL A 321 -8.62 -41.44 13.69
CA VAL A 321 -7.21 -41.21 13.32
C VAL A 321 -7.10 -40.13 12.25
N ARG A 322 -7.99 -40.17 11.27
CA ARG A 322 -8.04 -39.14 10.23
C ARG A 322 -8.45 -37.78 10.79
N TYR A 323 -9.45 -37.73 11.66
CA TYR A 323 -9.92 -36.52 12.33
C TYR A 323 -8.90 -35.96 13.36
N PHE A 324 -7.95 -36.76 13.81
CA PHE A 324 -6.84 -36.37 14.64
C PHE A 324 -5.66 -35.80 13.85
N THR A 325 -5.31 -36.42 12.71
CA THR A 325 -4.10 -36.04 11.96
C THR A 325 -4.31 -34.86 11.01
N GLN A 326 -5.48 -34.80 10.35
CA GLN A 326 -5.77 -33.76 9.35
C GLN A 326 -5.79 -32.32 9.92
N PRO A 327 -6.39 -32.05 11.09
CA PRO A 327 -6.42 -30.70 11.67
C PRO A 327 -5.06 -30.10 11.99
N LEU A 328 -4.04 -30.91 12.25
CA LEU A 328 -2.70 -30.41 12.56
C LEU A 328 -2.13 -29.52 11.46
N SER A 329 -2.33 -29.91 10.20
CA SER A 329 -1.91 -29.09 9.07
C SER A 329 -2.75 -27.81 8.92
N GLN A 330 -4.05 -27.88 9.21
CA GLN A 330 -4.95 -26.73 9.15
C GLN A 330 -4.62 -25.70 10.24
N ILE A 331 -4.29 -26.15 11.47
CA ILE A 331 -3.84 -25.28 12.57
C ILE A 331 -2.53 -24.57 12.18
N ALA A 332 -1.58 -25.28 11.58
CA ALA A 332 -0.32 -24.67 11.14
C ALA A 332 -0.54 -23.62 10.04
N GLN A 333 -1.40 -23.90 9.06
CA GLN A 333 -1.75 -22.94 8.01
C GLN A 333 -2.50 -21.72 8.56
N ALA A 334 -3.45 -21.94 9.46
CA ALA A 334 -4.18 -20.86 10.13
C ALA A 334 -3.24 -19.96 10.93
N ALA A 335 -2.30 -20.55 11.70
CA ALA A 335 -1.31 -19.80 12.47
C ALA A 335 -0.43 -18.92 11.54
N GLN A 336 0.00 -19.44 10.40
CA GLN A 336 0.76 -18.67 9.41
C GLN A 336 -0.07 -17.52 8.81
N SER A 337 -1.32 -17.78 8.46
CA SER A 337 -2.23 -16.75 7.91
C SER A 337 -2.51 -15.65 8.95
N LEU A 338 -2.74 -16.01 10.22
CA LEU A 338 -2.93 -15.06 11.30
C LEU A 338 -1.68 -14.23 11.58
N GLN A 339 -0.48 -14.78 11.39
CA GLN A 339 0.76 -14.02 11.49
C GLN A 339 0.89 -12.99 10.35
N SER A 340 0.52 -13.37 9.13
CA SER A 340 0.49 -12.43 7.99
C SER A 340 -0.54 -11.31 8.20
N ALA A 341 -1.72 -11.65 8.75
CA ALA A 341 -2.74 -10.67 9.11
C ALA A 341 -2.25 -9.70 10.19
N ALA A 342 -1.52 -10.20 11.20
CA ALA A 342 -0.93 -9.34 12.22
C ALA A 342 0.05 -8.33 11.62
N ALA A 343 0.98 -8.77 10.75
CA ALA A 343 1.92 -7.86 10.10
C ALA A 343 1.22 -6.82 9.20
N ALA A 344 0.19 -7.22 8.46
CA ALA A 344 -0.63 -6.29 7.67
C ALA A 344 -1.40 -5.30 8.56
N SER A 345 -1.97 -5.79 9.68
CA SER A 345 -2.68 -4.93 10.64
C SER A 345 -1.75 -3.93 11.31
N GLU A 346 -0.52 -4.31 11.68
CA GLU A 346 0.48 -3.42 12.25
C GLU A 346 0.74 -2.23 11.33
N ARG A 347 0.97 -2.46 10.03
CA ARG A 347 1.17 -1.39 9.04
C ARG A 347 -0.06 -0.50 8.83
N VAL A 348 -1.26 -1.10 8.83
CA VAL A 348 -2.51 -0.34 8.69
C VAL A 348 -2.75 0.53 9.93
N PHE A 349 -2.58 0.00 11.14
CA PHE A 349 -2.78 0.79 12.36
C PHE A 349 -1.70 1.84 12.55
N GLU A 350 -0.43 1.55 12.23
CA GLU A 350 0.63 2.56 12.19
C GLU A 350 0.24 3.77 11.32
N PHE A 351 -0.38 3.52 10.17
CA PHE A 351 -0.90 4.58 9.31
C PHE A 351 -2.09 5.31 9.92
N LEU A 352 -3.05 4.60 10.49
CA LEU A 352 -4.25 5.19 11.10
C LEU A 352 -3.92 6.00 12.37
N GLU A 353 -2.89 5.59 13.11
CA GLU A 353 -2.42 6.27 14.32
C GLU A 353 -1.42 7.40 14.02
N ALA A 354 -0.95 7.53 12.76
CA ALA A 354 -0.05 8.61 12.38
C ALA A 354 -0.63 9.98 12.75
N LYS A 355 0.25 10.89 13.21
CA LYS A 355 -0.15 12.23 13.66
C LYS A 355 -0.83 12.99 12.53
N GLU A 356 -2.06 13.43 12.76
CA GLU A 356 -2.82 14.27 11.84
C GLU A 356 -2.39 15.74 11.97
N MET A 357 -2.80 16.55 11.00
CA MET A 357 -2.71 18.02 11.13
C MET A 357 -3.52 18.46 12.34
N ASP A 358 -3.05 19.53 12.98
CA ASP A 358 -3.73 20.10 14.14
C ASP A 358 -5.15 20.53 13.77
N ASP A 359 -6.09 20.33 14.69
CA ASP A 359 -7.47 20.80 14.54
C ASP A 359 -7.51 22.34 14.52
N GLU A 360 -8.10 22.88 13.48
CA GLU A 360 -8.23 24.33 13.25
C GLU A 360 -9.63 24.86 13.51
N SER A 361 -10.53 24.05 14.08
CA SER A 361 -11.92 24.45 14.41
C SER A 361 -11.98 25.70 15.31
N ASN A 362 -10.98 25.89 16.16
CA ASN A 362 -10.89 27.01 17.10
C ASN A 362 -10.39 28.32 16.48
N LYS A 363 -9.94 28.31 15.21
CA LYS A 363 -9.45 29.52 14.54
C LYS A 363 -10.63 30.34 14.02
N THR A 364 -10.74 31.55 14.51
CA THR A 364 -11.87 32.45 14.23
C THR A 364 -11.54 33.59 13.26
N LYS A 365 -10.24 33.84 13.01
CA LYS A 365 -9.86 34.88 12.05
C LYS A 365 -10.14 34.44 10.62
N THR A 366 -10.63 35.37 9.81
CA THR A 366 -10.96 35.18 8.39
C THR A 366 -10.08 36.05 7.50
N LEU A 367 -9.94 35.64 6.25
CA LEU A 367 -9.29 36.39 5.18
C LEU A 367 -10.37 36.81 4.18
N ASP A 368 -10.98 37.96 4.44
CA ASP A 368 -12.06 38.51 3.60
C ASP A 368 -11.52 39.68 2.75
N ASN A 369 -11.87 39.72 1.46
CA ASN A 369 -11.45 40.74 0.51
C ASN A 369 -9.93 40.99 0.47
N VAL A 370 -9.18 39.90 0.34
CA VAL A 370 -7.72 39.92 0.33
C VAL A 370 -7.18 40.77 -0.82
N LYS A 371 -6.34 41.74 -0.50
CA LYS A 371 -5.62 42.59 -1.46
C LYS A 371 -4.36 41.90 -1.97
N GLY A 372 -3.75 41.06 -1.13
CA GLY A 372 -2.57 40.28 -1.47
C GLY A 372 -1.25 40.88 -0.98
N ASP A 373 -1.25 41.70 0.06
CA ASP A 373 -0.01 42.08 0.76
C ASP A 373 0.51 40.88 1.55
N VAL A 374 1.77 40.49 1.31
CA VAL A 374 2.40 39.33 2.02
C VAL A 374 3.66 39.79 2.71
N SER A 375 3.78 39.50 4.01
CA SER A 375 5.02 39.74 4.76
C SER A 375 5.55 38.46 5.39
N PHE A 376 6.85 38.30 5.30
CA PHE A 376 7.62 37.30 6.00
C PHE A 376 8.48 38.02 7.06
N GLU A 377 8.38 37.63 8.30
CA GLU A 377 9.07 38.27 9.40
C GLU A 377 9.84 37.22 10.21
N HIS A 378 11.16 37.23 10.10
CA HIS A 378 12.08 36.33 10.80
C HIS A 378 11.70 34.84 10.70
N VAL A 379 11.31 34.40 9.51
CA VAL A 379 10.83 33.03 9.29
C VAL A 379 11.99 32.06 9.39
N LYS A 380 11.81 31.04 10.25
CA LYS A 380 12.74 29.93 10.44
C LYS A 380 12.05 28.61 10.16
N PHE A 381 12.71 27.72 9.38
CA PHE A 381 12.13 26.44 9.00
C PHE A 381 13.18 25.38 8.64
N GLY A 382 12.89 24.13 8.98
CA GLY A 382 13.57 22.91 8.51
C GLY A 382 12.58 21.76 8.37
N TYR A 383 12.76 20.89 7.38
CA TYR A 383 11.92 19.69 7.22
C TYR A 383 12.16 18.65 8.31
N ASP A 384 13.36 18.63 8.86
CA ASP A 384 13.78 17.83 10.01
C ASP A 384 14.27 18.76 11.11
N GLU A 385 14.14 18.34 12.37
CA GLU A 385 14.55 19.15 13.54
C GLU A 385 16.04 19.48 13.53
N ASP A 386 16.86 18.55 12.97
CA ASP A 386 18.32 18.67 12.93
C ASP A 386 18.84 19.47 11.72
N ARG A 387 17.98 19.79 10.73
CA ARG A 387 18.41 20.46 9.50
C ARG A 387 17.56 21.67 9.19
N VAL A 388 18.02 22.83 9.64
CA VAL A 388 17.43 24.12 9.29
C VAL A 388 17.76 24.42 7.82
N ILE A 389 16.74 24.83 7.05
CA ILE A 389 16.87 25.19 5.62
C ILE A 389 16.70 26.70 5.44
N ILE A 390 15.80 27.33 6.21
CA ILE A 390 15.57 28.76 6.25
C ILE A 390 15.93 29.22 7.65
N HIS A 391 16.91 30.14 7.79
CA HIS A 391 17.47 30.53 9.09
C HIS A 391 16.82 31.78 9.65
N ASP A 392 16.69 32.86 8.82
CA ASP A 392 16.07 34.15 9.20
C ASP A 392 15.58 34.88 7.94
N PHE A 393 14.46 34.40 7.38
CA PHE A 393 13.92 34.95 6.15
C PHE A 393 12.93 36.08 6.44
N SER A 394 13.25 37.29 5.94
CA SER A 394 12.39 38.46 6.04
C SER A 394 12.23 39.13 4.67
N ALA A 395 10.98 39.30 4.21
CA ALA A 395 10.65 39.95 2.94
C ALA A 395 9.23 40.51 2.97
N GLN A 396 8.97 41.51 2.14
CA GLN A 396 7.63 42.09 1.98
C GLN A 396 7.27 42.20 0.50
N ALA A 397 6.11 41.67 0.13
CA ALA A 397 5.49 41.78 -1.18
C ALA A 397 4.21 42.60 -1.08
N LYS A 398 4.08 43.63 -1.88
CA LYS A 398 2.87 44.49 -1.90
C LYS A 398 1.83 43.92 -2.85
N ALA A 399 0.56 44.25 -2.63
CA ALA A 399 -0.55 43.87 -3.46
C ALA A 399 -0.29 44.19 -4.95
N GLY A 400 -0.51 43.20 -5.82
CA GLY A 400 -0.34 43.32 -7.27
C GLY A 400 1.09 43.28 -7.77
N GLN A 401 2.12 43.13 -6.92
CA GLN A 401 3.52 43.01 -7.33
C GLN A 401 3.85 41.62 -7.92
N LYS A 402 4.77 41.63 -8.88
CA LYS A 402 5.43 40.42 -9.38
C LYS A 402 6.74 40.20 -8.65
N ILE A 403 6.82 39.14 -7.86
CA ILE A 403 7.98 38.77 -7.06
C ILE A 403 8.71 37.60 -7.72
N ALA A 404 9.94 37.81 -8.19
CA ALA A 404 10.78 36.75 -8.70
C ALA A 404 11.67 36.17 -7.57
N ILE A 405 11.62 34.85 -7.40
CA ILE A 405 12.46 34.13 -6.45
C ILE A 405 13.58 33.47 -7.24
N VAL A 406 14.82 33.91 -7.01
CA VAL A 406 16.00 33.51 -7.77
C VAL A 406 17.06 32.93 -6.84
N GLY A 407 17.82 31.96 -7.29
CA GLY A 407 18.91 31.36 -6.54
C GLY A 407 19.32 29.98 -7.08
N PRO A 408 20.43 29.42 -6.67
CA PRO A 408 20.90 28.13 -7.12
C PRO A 408 19.95 26.98 -6.70
N THR A 409 20.16 25.79 -7.27
CA THR A 409 19.41 24.61 -6.85
C THR A 409 19.71 24.30 -5.39
N GLY A 410 18.68 24.05 -4.59
CA GLY A 410 18.81 23.83 -3.14
C GLY A 410 18.79 25.09 -2.27
N ALA A 411 18.68 26.29 -2.86
CA ALA A 411 18.64 27.55 -2.10
C ALA A 411 17.36 27.76 -1.27
N GLY A 412 16.37 26.88 -1.32
CA GLY A 412 15.14 26.99 -0.54
C GLY A 412 13.94 27.60 -1.28
N LYS A 413 14.00 27.82 -2.60
CA LYS A 413 12.93 28.45 -3.40
C LYS A 413 11.58 27.73 -3.26
N THR A 414 11.55 26.42 -3.51
CA THR A 414 10.33 25.59 -3.38
C THR A 414 9.88 25.49 -1.92
N THR A 415 10.82 25.50 -0.97
CA THR A 415 10.50 25.52 0.46
C THR A 415 9.72 26.78 0.83
N LEU A 416 10.12 27.94 0.32
CA LEU A 416 9.42 29.20 0.58
C LEU A 416 7.97 29.16 0.07
N VAL A 417 7.75 28.63 -1.13
CA VAL A 417 6.41 28.43 -1.71
C VAL A 417 5.57 27.49 -0.84
N ASN A 418 6.14 26.39 -0.38
CA ASN A 418 5.45 25.44 0.50
C ASN A 418 5.05 26.08 1.84
N LEU A 419 5.88 26.98 2.38
CA LEU A 419 5.56 27.74 3.59
C LEU A 419 4.48 28.80 3.36
N LEU A 420 4.52 29.49 2.22
CA LEU A 420 3.50 30.46 1.84
C LEU A 420 2.12 29.80 1.72
N MET A 421 2.06 28.61 1.12
CA MET A 421 0.87 27.78 1.06
C MET A 421 0.52 27.10 2.39
N ARG A 422 1.37 27.25 3.38
CA ARG A 422 1.19 26.61 4.69
C ARG A 422 1.01 25.08 4.60
N PHE A 423 1.72 24.43 3.67
CA PHE A 423 1.82 22.96 3.62
C PHE A 423 2.67 22.43 4.78
N TYR A 424 3.51 23.29 5.34
CA TYR A 424 4.32 23.04 6.54
C TYR A 424 4.17 24.21 7.51
N GLU A 425 4.22 23.93 8.80
CA GLU A 425 4.25 24.95 9.84
C GLU A 425 5.68 25.46 10.05
N ILE A 426 5.82 26.79 10.22
CA ILE A 426 7.11 27.43 10.50
C ILE A 426 7.55 27.14 11.95
N GLN A 427 8.87 27.06 12.17
CA GLN A 427 9.47 26.85 13.49
C GLN A 427 9.71 28.17 14.25
N GLY A 428 9.75 29.31 13.54
CA GLY A 428 9.91 30.62 14.12
C GLY A 428 9.47 31.74 13.19
N GLY A 429 9.26 32.94 13.70
CA GLY A 429 8.77 34.07 12.92
C GLY A 429 7.28 34.03 12.62
N LYS A 430 6.86 34.73 11.57
CA LYS A 430 5.49 34.74 11.08
C LYS A 430 5.40 35.05 9.59
N ILE A 431 4.37 34.51 8.93
CA ILE A 431 3.97 34.84 7.58
C ILE A 431 2.58 35.45 7.66
N CYS A 432 2.41 36.68 7.15
CA CYS A 432 1.13 37.35 7.18
C CYS A 432 0.60 37.62 5.77
N ILE A 433 -0.71 37.56 5.63
CA ILE A 433 -1.46 37.99 4.44
C ILE A 433 -2.34 39.16 4.88
N ASP A 434 -2.20 40.33 4.23
CA ASP A 434 -2.87 41.57 4.59
C ASP A 434 -2.76 41.89 6.12
N GLY A 435 -1.57 41.60 6.70
CA GLY A 435 -1.28 41.81 8.13
C GLY A 435 -1.84 40.75 9.07
N ILE A 436 -2.56 39.73 8.57
CA ILE A 436 -3.10 38.64 9.38
C ILE A 436 -2.14 37.44 9.32
N PRO A 437 -1.59 36.98 10.46
CA PRO A 437 -0.74 35.80 10.48
C PRO A 437 -1.45 34.55 10.00
N THR A 438 -0.84 33.82 9.06
CA THR A 438 -1.43 32.62 8.42
C THR A 438 -1.71 31.49 9.41
N ASN A 439 -0.94 31.40 10.50
CA ASN A 439 -1.15 30.41 11.57
C ASN A 439 -2.39 30.67 12.43
N GLN A 440 -3.00 31.87 12.36
CA GLN A 440 -4.23 32.23 13.08
C GLN A 440 -5.50 32.03 12.25
N VAL A 441 -5.36 31.65 11.00
CA VAL A 441 -6.44 31.41 10.03
C VAL A 441 -6.49 29.93 9.70
N LYS A 442 -7.65 29.40 9.27
CA LYS A 442 -7.75 28.03 8.77
C LYS A 442 -6.95 27.87 7.48
N ARG A 443 -6.27 26.72 7.31
CA ARG A 443 -5.49 26.42 6.08
C ARG A 443 -6.30 26.55 4.81
N GLU A 444 -7.55 26.07 4.83
CA GLU A 444 -8.47 26.18 3.69
C GLU A 444 -8.67 27.63 3.22
N MET A 445 -8.73 28.57 4.16
CA MET A 445 -8.85 29.99 3.83
C MET A 445 -7.57 30.56 3.22
N VAL A 446 -6.39 30.11 3.68
CA VAL A 446 -5.12 30.48 3.04
C VAL A 446 -5.06 29.92 1.62
N HIS A 447 -5.34 28.61 1.45
CA HIS A 447 -5.34 27.97 0.14
C HIS A 447 -6.34 28.61 -0.83
N SER A 448 -7.49 29.07 -0.33
CA SER A 448 -8.52 29.71 -1.16
C SER A 448 -8.09 31.05 -1.76
N GLN A 449 -7.01 31.68 -1.27
CA GLN A 449 -6.48 32.94 -1.78
C GLN A 449 -5.46 32.76 -2.90
N PHE A 450 -5.01 31.55 -3.17
CA PHE A 450 -3.97 31.28 -4.15
C PHE A 450 -4.46 30.46 -5.36
N CYS A 451 -3.91 30.78 -6.52
CA CYS A 451 -3.79 29.84 -7.65
C CYS A 451 -2.34 29.33 -7.71
N MET A 452 -2.15 28.10 -8.09
CA MET A 452 -0.82 27.49 -8.20
C MET A 452 -0.65 26.80 -9.54
N VAL A 453 0.41 27.15 -10.27
CA VAL A 453 0.84 26.48 -11.50
C VAL A 453 2.21 25.89 -11.22
N LEU A 454 2.26 24.57 -11.13
CA LEU A 454 3.47 23.81 -10.80
C LEU A 454 4.26 23.43 -12.05
N GLN A 455 5.56 23.15 -11.86
CA GLN A 455 6.44 22.60 -12.88
C GLN A 455 5.92 21.24 -13.39
N ASP A 456 5.58 20.34 -12.47
CA ASP A 456 4.94 19.07 -12.80
C ASP A 456 3.43 19.28 -12.98
N THR A 457 3.00 19.28 -14.22
CA THR A 457 1.60 19.48 -14.59
C THR A 457 0.80 18.21 -14.32
N TRP A 458 -0.14 18.27 -13.36
CA TRP A 458 -1.01 17.15 -13.06
C TRP A 458 -2.40 17.33 -13.63
N LEU A 459 -2.87 16.34 -14.40
CA LEU A 459 -4.24 16.24 -14.89
C LEU A 459 -4.88 14.98 -14.32
N PHE A 460 -6.13 15.12 -13.91
CA PHE A 460 -6.93 13.99 -13.39
C PHE A 460 -7.54 13.23 -14.57
N GLU A 461 -7.76 11.93 -14.37
CA GLU A 461 -8.58 11.15 -15.28
C GLU A 461 -10.02 11.69 -15.23
N GLY A 462 -10.49 12.21 -16.36
CA GLY A 462 -11.76 12.92 -16.49
C GLY A 462 -11.78 13.76 -17.75
N THR A 463 -12.87 14.49 -18.01
CA THR A 463 -13.00 15.32 -19.20
C THR A 463 -12.08 16.54 -19.14
N VAL A 464 -11.82 17.15 -20.32
CA VAL A 464 -11.13 18.45 -20.41
C VAL A 464 -11.86 19.49 -19.55
N ARG A 465 -13.20 19.51 -19.60
CA ARG A 465 -14.06 20.38 -18.79
C ARG A 465 -13.79 20.19 -17.30
N GLU A 466 -13.84 18.95 -16.81
CA GLU A 466 -13.61 18.65 -15.39
C GLU A 466 -12.22 19.06 -14.92
N ASN A 467 -11.21 18.89 -15.77
CA ASN A 467 -9.85 19.33 -15.47
C ASN A 467 -9.70 20.85 -15.48
N LEU A 468 -10.42 21.59 -16.33
CA LEU A 468 -10.38 23.05 -16.38
C LEU A 468 -11.11 23.68 -15.19
N VAL A 469 -12.33 23.22 -14.90
CA VAL A 469 -13.17 23.79 -13.85
C VAL A 469 -12.64 23.36 -12.47
N TYR A 470 -12.21 22.11 -12.36
CA TYR A 470 -11.74 21.47 -11.13
C TYR A 470 -12.59 21.86 -9.91
N CYS A 471 -12.05 22.36 -8.83
CA CYS A 471 -12.81 22.75 -7.64
C CYS A 471 -13.45 24.15 -7.69
N THR A 472 -13.60 24.78 -8.88
CA THR A 472 -14.23 26.10 -9.01
C THR A 472 -15.73 25.95 -9.33
N PRO A 473 -16.65 26.34 -8.42
CA PRO A 473 -18.08 26.19 -8.66
C PRO A 473 -18.59 27.24 -9.67
N ASN A 474 -19.71 26.91 -10.35
CA ASN A 474 -20.50 27.82 -11.19
C ASN A 474 -19.72 28.49 -12.33
N VAL A 475 -18.82 27.76 -12.98
CA VAL A 475 -18.08 28.27 -14.16
C VAL A 475 -18.97 28.19 -15.40
N SER A 476 -19.18 29.32 -16.09
CA SER A 476 -19.90 29.32 -17.36
C SER A 476 -19.04 28.77 -18.50
N ASP A 477 -19.71 28.24 -19.53
CA ASP A 477 -19.03 27.74 -20.74
C ASP A 477 -18.25 28.85 -21.45
N GLU A 478 -18.78 30.09 -21.43
CA GLU A 478 -18.13 31.27 -22.03
C GLU A 478 -16.80 31.56 -21.34
N ARG A 479 -16.79 31.60 -19.98
CA ARG A 479 -15.57 31.83 -19.20
C ARG A 479 -14.53 30.74 -19.43
N MET A 480 -14.96 29.49 -19.51
CA MET A 480 -14.06 28.37 -19.81
C MET A 480 -13.43 28.50 -21.20
N LYS A 481 -14.23 28.84 -22.20
CA LYS A 481 -13.75 29.06 -23.57
C LYS A 481 -12.82 30.27 -23.68
N GLU A 482 -13.10 31.35 -22.95
CA GLU A 482 -12.24 32.55 -22.90
C GLU A 482 -10.87 32.20 -22.30
N ALA A 483 -10.83 31.47 -21.19
CA ALA A 483 -9.57 31.01 -20.60
C ALA A 483 -8.78 30.12 -21.59
N CYS A 484 -9.45 29.19 -22.28
CA CYS A 484 -8.79 28.35 -23.29
C CYS A 484 -8.27 29.14 -24.50
N ARG A 485 -8.97 30.19 -24.90
CA ARG A 485 -8.48 31.09 -25.99
C ARG A 485 -7.25 31.88 -25.52
N ALA A 486 -7.28 32.42 -24.32
CA ALA A 486 -6.17 33.17 -23.74
C ALA A 486 -4.86 32.39 -23.72
N VAL A 487 -4.93 31.09 -23.42
CA VAL A 487 -3.75 30.19 -23.41
C VAL A 487 -3.46 29.55 -24.78
N GLY A 488 -4.26 29.82 -25.82
CA GLY A 488 -4.09 29.23 -27.16
C GLY A 488 -4.53 27.77 -27.29
N LEU A 489 -5.32 27.23 -26.35
CA LEU A 489 -5.73 25.83 -26.31
C LEU A 489 -7.07 25.57 -27.04
N ASP A 490 -7.91 26.59 -27.25
CA ASP A 490 -9.28 26.45 -27.78
C ASP A 490 -9.31 25.71 -29.14
N HIS A 491 -8.36 26.01 -30.03
CA HIS A 491 -8.27 25.34 -31.34
C HIS A 491 -8.01 23.84 -31.16
N PHE A 492 -7.07 23.46 -30.29
CA PHE A 492 -6.75 22.06 -30.03
C PHE A 492 -7.95 21.32 -29.44
N VAL A 493 -8.62 21.89 -28.42
CA VAL A 493 -9.78 21.24 -27.80
C VAL A 493 -10.89 20.99 -28.82
N ARG A 494 -11.11 21.91 -29.76
CA ARG A 494 -12.10 21.71 -30.84
C ARG A 494 -11.72 20.62 -31.85
N THR A 495 -10.46 20.25 -31.96
CA THR A 495 -10.03 19.11 -32.80
C THR A 495 -10.25 17.77 -32.16
N LEU A 496 -10.50 17.74 -30.87
CA LEU A 496 -10.82 16.52 -30.15
C LEU A 496 -12.22 16.00 -30.50
N GLN A 497 -12.40 14.69 -30.52
CA GLN A 497 -13.64 14.05 -30.99
C GLN A 497 -14.91 14.55 -30.26
N ASN A 498 -14.82 14.79 -28.94
CA ASN A 498 -15.91 15.29 -28.09
C ASN A 498 -15.63 16.71 -27.56
N GLY A 499 -14.65 17.44 -28.11
CA GLY A 499 -14.30 18.79 -27.65
C GLY A 499 -13.97 18.82 -26.14
N TYR A 500 -14.64 19.70 -25.41
CA TYR A 500 -14.46 19.86 -23.96
C TYR A 500 -14.89 18.65 -23.12
N ASP A 501 -15.73 17.77 -23.65
CA ASP A 501 -16.20 16.58 -22.99
C ASP A 501 -15.36 15.33 -23.33
N THR A 502 -14.24 15.52 -24.02
CA THR A 502 -13.24 14.46 -24.27
C THR A 502 -12.57 14.06 -22.95
N VAL A 503 -12.57 12.74 -22.65
CA VAL A 503 -11.92 12.19 -21.47
C VAL A 503 -10.41 12.13 -21.69
N LEU A 504 -9.66 12.76 -20.80
CA LEU A 504 -8.20 12.70 -20.77
C LEU A 504 -7.77 11.39 -20.08
N ASN A 505 -7.24 10.49 -20.88
CA ASN A 505 -6.68 9.22 -20.46
C ASN A 505 -5.38 8.95 -21.22
N ASP A 506 -4.74 7.81 -21.00
CA ASP A 506 -3.49 7.43 -21.67
C ASP A 506 -3.60 7.35 -23.20
N GLN A 507 -4.80 7.34 -23.77
CA GLN A 507 -5.03 7.32 -25.23
C GLN A 507 -5.00 8.73 -25.83
N VAL A 508 -5.23 9.77 -25.04
CA VAL A 508 -5.16 11.18 -25.49
C VAL A 508 -3.78 11.72 -25.15
N ASN A 509 -2.85 11.61 -26.12
CA ASN A 509 -1.49 12.12 -25.97
C ASN A 509 -1.46 13.66 -26.01
N LEU A 510 -1.53 14.29 -24.84
CA LEU A 510 -1.26 15.72 -24.70
C LEU A 510 0.25 15.97 -24.66
N SER A 511 0.71 16.95 -25.46
CA SER A 511 2.08 17.44 -25.32
C SER A 511 2.28 18.10 -23.94
N GLN A 512 3.53 18.18 -23.48
CA GLN A 512 3.86 18.83 -22.22
C GLN A 512 3.39 20.30 -22.20
N GLY A 513 3.51 21.01 -23.34
CA GLY A 513 2.98 22.36 -23.49
C GLY A 513 1.46 22.45 -23.35
N GLN A 514 0.72 21.52 -23.95
CA GLN A 514 -0.74 21.47 -23.82
C GLN A 514 -1.19 21.18 -22.38
N LYS A 515 -0.48 20.29 -21.67
CA LYS A 515 -0.72 20.06 -20.24
C LYS A 515 -0.51 21.34 -19.43
N GLN A 516 0.54 22.07 -19.72
CA GLN A 516 0.84 23.34 -19.06
C GLN A 516 -0.20 24.41 -19.38
N GLN A 517 -0.63 24.54 -20.65
CA GLN A 517 -1.72 25.44 -21.04
C GLN A 517 -3.03 25.12 -20.30
N LEU A 518 -3.38 23.81 -20.12
CA LEU A 518 -4.55 23.41 -19.33
C LEU A 518 -4.44 23.85 -17.87
N THR A 519 -3.28 23.71 -17.24
CA THR A 519 -3.10 24.13 -15.83
C THR A 519 -3.12 25.64 -15.67
N ILE A 520 -2.62 26.41 -16.65
CA ILE A 520 -2.73 27.88 -16.67
C ILE A 520 -4.20 28.30 -16.86
N ALA A 521 -4.93 27.67 -17.79
CA ALA A 521 -6.35 27.94 -17.99
C ALA A 521 -7.17 27.65 -16.72
N ARG A 522 -6.85 26.55 -16.01
CA ARG A 522 -7.42 26.25 -14.69
C ARG A 522 -7.20 27.39 -13.68
N ALA A 523 -5.98 27.93 -13.63
CA ALA A 523 -5.65 29.05 -12.75
C ALA A 523 -6.39 30.34 -13.13
N MET A 524 -6.56 30.62 -14.45
CA MET A 524 -7.36 31.75 -14.95
C MET A 524 -8.83 31.64 -14.55
N ILE A 525 -9.40 30.43 -14.63
CA ILE A 525 -10.78 30.16 -14.25
C ILE A 525 -10.99 30.34 -12.75
N ALA A 526 -10.05 29.88 -11.93
CA ALA A 526 -10.12 29.99 -10.48
C ALA A 526 -10.04 31.43 -9.95
N ASP A 527 -9.36 32.33 -10.65
CA ASP A 527 -9.34 33.81 -10.45
C ASP A 527 -9.11 34.25 -9.01
N LYS A 528 -7.98 33.85 -8.45
CA LYS A 528 -7.60 34.20 -7.08
C LYS A 528 -6.70 35.44 -7.02
N PRO A 529 -6.67 36.20 -5.89
CA PRO A 529 -5.89 37.43 -5.77
C PRO A 529 -4.38 37.20 -5.76
N MET A 530 -3.94 35.99 -5.40
CA MET A 530 -2.51 35.66 -5.32
C MET A 530 -2.19 34.44 -6.21
N LEU A 531 -0.98 34.43 -6.74
CA LEU A 531 -0.52 33.44 -7.71
C LEU A 531 0.85 32.92 -7.32
N ILE A 532 1.03 31.60 -7.48
CA ILE A 532 2.33 30.94 -7.37
C ILE A 532 2.61 30.26 -8.70
N LEU A 533 3.77 30.59 -9.29
CA LEU A 533 4.24 30.01 -10.55
C LEU A 533 5.58 29.35 -10.32
N ASP A 534 5.68 28.06 -10.65
CA ASP A 534 6.96 27.35 -10.75
C ASP A 534 7.28 27.16 -12.25
N GLU A 535 8.22 27.97 -12.76
CA GLU A 535 8.48 28.13 -14.17
C GLU A 535 9.52 27.12 -14.68
N ALA A 536 9.06 25.98 -15.25
CA ALA A 536 9.92 25.10 -16.01
C ALA A 536 9.25 24.68 -17.33
N THR A 537 9.76 25.19 -18.43
CA THR A 537 9.29 24.91 -19.80
C THR A 537 10.39 24.31 -20.68
N SER A 538 11.27 23.51 -20.09
CA SER A 538 12.46 22.96 -20.76
C SER A 538 12.20 21.99 -21.94
N SER A 539 10.92 21.67 -22.24
CA SER A 539 10.56 20.62 -23.21
C SER A 539 9.44 21.04 -24.17
N VAL A 540 9.29 22.33 -24.44
CA VAL A 540 8.20 22.88 -25.25
C VAL A 540 8.76 23.59 -26.49
N ASP A 541 8.08 23.48 -27.63
CA ASP A 541 8.47 24.19 -28.85
C ASP A 541 8.33 25.72 -28.69
N THR A 542 9.14 26.49 -29.41
CA THR A 542 9.27 27.95 -29.28
C THR A 542 7.93 28.70 -29.46
N ARG A 543 7.04 28.21 -30.34
CA ARG A 543 5.73 28.84 -30.57
C ARG A 543 4.81 28.65 -29.37
N THR A 544 4.70 27.45 -28.88
CA THR A 544 3.90 27.13 -27.69
C THR A 544 4.48 27.81 -26.46
N GLU A 545 5.80 27.91 -26.36
CA GLU A 545 6.50 28.65 -25.32
C GLU A 545 6.09 30.12 -25.24
N LEU A 546 6.06 30.82 -26.38
CA LEU A 546 5.59 32.22 -26.46
C LEU A 546 4.11 32.34 -26.03
N GLN A 547 3.26 31.40 -26.42
CA GLN A 547 1.86 31.40 -26.01
C GLN A 547 1.71 31.21 -24.50
N ILE A 548 2.46 30.28 -23.92
CA ILE A 548 2.48 30.04 -22.48
C ILE A 548 2.96 31.29 -21.72
N GLN A 549 4.02 31.95 -22.23
CA GLN A 549 4.56 33.17 -21.63
C GLN A 549 3.53 34.30 -21.63
N ASN A 550 2.90 34.58 -22.79
CA ASN A 550 1.85 35.57 -22.88
C ASN A 550 0.65 35.29 -21.96
N ALA A 551 0.26 34.01 -21.87
CA ALA A 551 -0.79 33.57 -20.96
C ALA A 551 -0.41 33.76 -19.48
N MET A 552 0.84 33.47 -19.11
CA MET A 552 1.35 33.72 -17.75
C MET A 552 1.40 35.23 -17.43
N ASP A 553 1.85 36.06 -18.38
CA ASP A 553 1.87 37.52 -18.18
C ASP A 553 0.45 38.09 -18.01
N GLU A 554 -0.53 37.57 -18.77
CA GLU A 554 -1.94 37.93 -18.59
C GLU A 554 -2.48 37.45 -17.25
N LEU A 555 -2.14 36.23 -16.84
CA LEU A 555 -2.54 35.66 -15.56
C LEU A 555 -1.98 36.46 -14.36
N MET A 556 -0.79 37.03 -14.47
CA MET A 556 -0.14 37.81 -13.41
C MET A 556 -0.68 39.23 -13.28
N LYS A 557 -1.42 39.78 -14.26
CA LYS A 557 -1.96 41.14 -14.19
C LYS A 557 -2.88 41.31 -12.99
N ASN A 558 -2.66 42.38 -12.23
CA ASN A 558 -3.44 42.77 -11.05
C ASN A 558 -3.46 41.72 -9.91
N ARG A 559 -2.47 40.83 -9.87
CA ARG A 559 -2.35 39.79 -8.83
C ARG A 559 -0.96 39.82 -8.22
N THR A 560 -0.90 39.57 -6.91
CA THR A 560 0.39 39.35 -6.26
C THR A 560 0.93 38.00 -6.67
N SER A 561 2.05 38.00 -7.41
CA SER A 561 2.56 36.79 -8.05
C SER A 561 3.94 36.43 -7.55
N PHE A 562 4.10 35.24 -6.99
CA PHE A 562 5.38 34.66 -6.59
C PHE A 562 5.84 33.70 -7.67
N VAL A 563 6.96 34.02 -8.33
CA VAL A 563 7.46 33.23 -9.46
C VAL A 563 8.84 32.66 -9.13
N ILE A 564 8.96 31.33 -9.12
CA ILE A 564 10.28 30.68 -9.11
C ILE A 564 10.83 30.83 -10.53
N ALA A 565 11.68 31.83 -10.72
CA ALA A 565 12.10 32.24 -12.04
C ALA A 565 13.31 31.46 -12.52
N HIS A 566 13.15 30.79 -13.67
CA HIS A 566 14.20 30.13 -14.42
C HIS A 566 14.46 30.81 -15.76
N ARG A 567 13.70 31.87 -16.10
CA ARG A 567 13.80 32.61 -17.34
C ARG A 567 14.20 34.05 -17.12
N LEU A 568 15.03 34.52 -18.03
CA LEU A 568 15.54 35.89 -18.02
C LEU A 568 14.44 36.94 -18.13
N SER A 569 13.45 36.73 -19.01
CA SER A 569 12.31 37.64 -19.23
C SER A 569 11.49 37.84 -17.96
N THR A 570 11.21 36.76 -17.23
CA THR A 570 10.44 36.81 -15.99
C THR A 570 11.19 37.56 -14.89
N ILE A 571 12.50 37.37 -14.81
CA ILE A 571 13.37 38.05 -13.82
C ILE A 571 13.43 39.54 -14.13
N LYS A 572 13.65 39.94 -15.39
CA LYS A 572 13.76 41.35 -15.79
C LYS A 572 12.49 42.15 -15.55
N ASN A 573 11.32 41.51 -15.73
CA ASN A 573 10.02 42.15 -15.61
C ASN A 573 9.40 42.07 -14.22
N ALA A 574 10.16 41.59 -13.22
CA ALA A 574 9.70 41.51 -11.83
C ALA A 574 9.83 42.87 -11.12
N ASP A 575 8.80 43.21 -10.33
CA ASP A 575 8.83 44.42 -9.50
C ASP A 575 9.76 44.28 -8.29
N LEU A 576 9.95 43.03 -7.83
CA LEU A 576 10.85 42.68 -6.75
C LEU A 576 11.51 41.34 -7.03
N ILE A 577 12.82 41.30 -6.92
CA ILE A 577 13.61 40.07 -7.01
C ILE A 577 14.14 39.74 -5.61
N LEU A 578 13.86 38.52 -5.14
CA LEU A 578 14.41 37.94 -3.92
C LEU A 578 15.49 36.94 -4.29
N VAL A 579 16.73 37.24 -3.95
CA VAL A 579 17.88 36.39 -4.25
C VAL A 579 18.18 35.52 -3.04
N LEU A 580 17.94 34.21 -3.19
CA LEU A 580 18.14 33.23 -2.14
C LEU A 580 19.49 32.53 -2.29
N LYS A 581 20.19 32.38 -1.18
CA LYS A 581 21.38 31.54 -1.04
C LYS A 581 21.34 30.90 0.34
N ASP A 582 21.54 29.58 0.38
CA ASP A 582 21.60 28.78 1.63
C ASP A 582 20.40 29.03 2.59
N GLY A 583 19.22 29.28 2.03
CA GLY A 583 17.97 29.46 2.77
C GLY A 583 17.63 30.89 3.18
N ASP A 584 18.52 31.84 2.94
CA ASP A 584 18.30 33.24 3.34
C ASP A 584 18.23 34.17 2.12
N VAL A 585 17.56 35.32 2.27
CA VAL A 585 17.58 36.40 1.28
C VAL A 585 18.86 37.20 1.48
N ILE A 586 19.78 37.07 0.53
CA ILE A 586 21.06 37.79 0.56
C ILE A 586 20.97 39.14 -0.15
N GLU A 587 20.10 39.25 -1.15
CA GLU A 587 19.85 40.47 -1.90
C GLU A 587 18.37 40.61 -2.27
N SER A 588 17.85 41.83 -2.29
CA SER A 588 16.53 42.16 -2.76
C SER A 588 16.50 43.51 -3.48
N GLY A 589 15.68 43.66 -4.49
CA GLY A 589 15.56 44.89 -5.30
C GLY A 589 15.06 44.60 -6.71
N THR A 590 15.07 45.62 -7.56
CA THR A 590 14.77 45.49 -8.99
C THR A 590 15.95 44.93 -9.76
N HIS A 591 15.72 44.49 -10.99
CA HIS A 591 16.78 43.98 -11.88
C HIS A 591 17.96 44.97 -12.01
N GLU A 592 17.65 46.25 -12.28
CA GLU A 592 18.66 47.28 -12.49
C GLU A 592 19.45 47.59 -11.21
N GLU A 593 18.75 47.67 -10.07
CA GLU A 593 19.40 47.91 -8.76
C GLU A 593 20.36 46.77 -8.40
N LEU A 594 19.96 45.52 -8.61
CA LEU A 594 20.77 44.36 -8.26
C LEU A 594 21.98 44.19 -9.19
N LEU A 595 21.84 44.50 -10.48
CA LEU A 595 22.99 44.52 -11.42
C LEU A 595 23.98 45.62 -11.05
N ALA A 596 23.49 46.83 -10.67
CA ALA A 596 24.35 47.94 -10.26
C ALA A 596 25.15 47.65 -9.00
N LYS A 597 24.61 46.81 -8.08
CA LYS A 597 25.29 46.37 -6.86
C LYS A 597 26.49 45.45 -7.14
N LYS A 598 26.55 44.84 -8.33
CA LYS A 598 27.59 43.84 -8.71
C LYS A 598 27.79 42.73 -7.67
N GLY A 599 26.72 42.31 -7.03
CA GLY A 599 26.71 41.27 -6.00
C GLY A 599 26.44 39.87 -6.57
N PHE A 600 25.98 38.97 -5.70
CA PHE A 600 25.69 37.58 -6.06
C PHE A 600 24.66 37.45 -7.20
N TYR A 601 23.67 38.33 -7.24
CA TYR A 601 22.71 38.37 -8.35
C TYR A 601 23.38 38.65 -9.70
N ALA A 602 24.29 39.63 -9.75
CA ALA A 602 24.99 39.96 -10.98
C ALA A 602 25.88 38.79 -11.47
N ASP A 603 26.57 38.11 -10.52
CA ASP A 603 27.36 36.92 -10.84
C ASP A 603 26.48 35.78 -11.37
N LEU A 604 25.34 35.52 -10.72
CA LEU A 604 24.37 34.51 -11.14
C LEU A 604 23.80 34.84 -12.53
N TYR A 605 23.45 36.09 -12.75
CA TYR A 605 22.94 36.57 -14.02
C TYR A 605 23.95 36.35 -15.15
N ASN A 606 25.19 36.83 -14.98
CA ASN A 606 26.25 36.72 -15.98
C ASN A 606 26.62 35.25 -16.24
N SER A 607 26.63 34.40 -15.21
CA SER A 607 26.98 32.97 -15.39
C SER A 607 25.91 32.16 -16.11
N GLN A 608 24.63 32.51 -15.95
CA GLN A 608 23.51 31.73 -16.51
C GLN A 608 22.98 32.29 -17.85
N PHE A 609 23.10 33.61 -18.07
CA PHE A 609 22.38 34.28 -19.15
C PHE A 609 23.26 35.07 -20.12
N ASP A 610 24.47 35.46 -19.74
CA ASP A 610 25.37 36.25 -20.61
C ASP A 610 26.13 35.40 -21.65
N GLN A 611 26.14 34.06 -21.48
CA GLN A 611 26.72 33.13 -22.47
C GLN A 611 25.76 32.74 -23.60
N ALA A 612 24.51 33.23 -23.58
CA ALA A 612 23.47 32.91 -24.56
C ALA A 612 23.14 34.05 -25.53
N SER A 613 23.92 35.14 -25.55
CA SER A 613 23.77 36.27 -26.49
C SER A 613 24.81 36.25 -27.63
#